data_a64936e3956e94313a50fcd3a1f55664
#
_entry.id   a64936e3956e94313a50fcd3a1f55664
#
_cell.length_a   1.000
_cell.length_b   1.000
_cell.length_c   1.000
_cell.angle_alpha   90.00
_cell.angle_beta   90.00
_cell.angle_gamma   90.00
#
_symmetry.space_group_name_H-M   'P 1'
#
loop_
_entity.id
_entity.type
_entity.pdbx_description
1 polymer ?
#
loop_
_entity_poly.entity_id
_entity_poly.type
_entity_poly.pdbx_seq_one_letter_code
_entity_poly.pdbx_strand_id
1 'polypeptide(L)'
;DLMAAVAEQNRYFQTSNLAYQTGDGLVMAAAVGAGVQNLDQIQVYLREVENRTSQFPYMFTIFVGQDGRRFMDEKRTAQTWNQEIKDDVVDLYGRTGVDYFWSLADEASLEMMQIADAAKDHEGVVVADTLDELAQKTGIDAETLKATVDRWNSFAAKMEDEDYGRTAQFWFPISTGPYYALKTTFFSSVCHGGITKNSSAQVTRIDGSVIDGLYAAGEVTTVTNSNGYTISNAITFGRIAAQHVASSIQEVK
;
A
#
# COMPACT_ATOMS: atom_id res chain seq x y z
N ASP A 1 19.15 -1.40 4.90
CA ASP A 1 17.72 -1.13 5.04
C ASP A 1 17.07 -2.23 5.89
N LEU A 2 16.46 -1.85 7.02
CA LEU A 2 15.84 -2.80 7.94
C LEU A 2 14.65 -3.53 7.29
N MET A 3 13.90 -2.84 6.43
CA MET A 3 12.76 -3.44 5.71
C MET A 3 13.21 -4.56 4.77
N ALA A 4 14.27 -4.33 4.01
CA ALA A 4 14.81 -5.34 3.12
C ALA A 4 15.48 -6.51 3.86
N ALA A 5 16.04 -6.27 5.07
CA ALA A 5 16.63 -7.32 5.89
C ALA A 5 15.57 -8.29 6.46
N VAL A 6 14.32 -7.85 6.60
CA VAL A 6 13.23 -8.66 7.17
C VAL A 6 12.48 -9.46 6.10
N ALA A 7 12.21 -8.81 4.96
CA ALA A 7 11.60 -9.45 3.81
C ALA A 7 12.10 -8.77 2.53
N GLU A 8 12.74 -9.52 1.67
CA GLU A 8 13.35 -8.98 0.45
C GLU A 8 12.34 -8.20 -0.42
N GLN A 9 11.09 -8.64 -0.46
CA GLN A 9 10.00 -7.99 -1.20
C GLN A 9 9.74 -6.55 -0.71
N ASN A 10 9.99 -6.24 0.55
CA ASN A 10 9.73 -4.92 1.11
C ASN A 10 10.62 -3.82 0.49
N ARG A 11 11.74 -4.18 -0.14
CA ARG A 11 12.63 -3.22 -0.82
C ARG A 11 12.00 -2.53 -2.03
N TYR A 12 10.97 -3.12 -2.60
CA TYR A 12 10.27 -2.58 -3.77
C TYR A 12 9.26 -1.48 -3.42
N PHE A 13 8.95 -1.31 -2.13
CA PHE A 13 8.02 -0.29 -1.69
C PHE A 13 8.75 0.94 -1.21
N GLN A 14 8.46 2.07 -1.82
CA GLN A 14 8.94 3.35 -1.33
C GLN A 14 8.27 3.65 0.02
N THR A 15 8.95 4.39 0.89
CA THR A 15 8.35 4.81 2.16
C THR A 15 7.83 6.23 2.07
N SER A 16 6.64 6.46 2.62
CA SER A 16 6.11 7.79 2.87
C SER A 16 6.55 8.37 4.23
N ASN A 17 7.28 7.58 5.01
CA ASN A 17 7.75 7.96 6.34
C ASN A 17 8.88 8.97 6.28
N LEU A 18 9.02 9.75 7.34
CA LEU A 18 10.05 10.77 7.46
C LEU A 18 11.42 10.13 7.69
N ALA A 19 12.47 10.75 7.20
CA ALA A 19 13.83 10.20 7.21
C ALA A 19 14.39 9.90 8.62
N TYR A 20 13.83 10.50 9.66
CA TYR A 20 14.22 10.25 11.05
C TYR A 20 13.46 9.08 11.72
N GLN A 21 12.54 8.44 11.03
CA GLN A 21 11.86 7.23 11.51
C GLN A 21 12.72 6.00 11.17
N THR A 22 13.76 5.78 11.96
CA THR A 22 14.84 4.83 11.71
C THR A 22 14.66 3.48 12.42
N GLY A 23 13.59 3.35 13.23
CA GLY A 23 13.29 2.11 13.96
C GLY A 23 14.10 1.94 15.24
N ASP A 24 14.68 3.01 15.79
CA ASP A 24 15.56 2.96 16.97
C ASP A 24 14.90 2.27 18.17
N GLY A 25 13.61 2.54 18.41
CA GLY A 25 12.86 1.89 19.50
C GLY A 25 12.81 0.37 19.36
N LEU A 26 12.66 -0.13 18.12
CA LEU A 26 12.68 -1.57 17.83
C LEU A 26 14.08 -2.17 18.11
N VAL A 27 15.13 -1.51 17.62
CA VAL A 27 16.52 -1.95 17.78
C VAL A 27 16.92 -1.97 19.25
N MET A 28 16.61 -0.91 20.01
CA MET A 28 16.91 -0.81 21.45
C MET A 28 16.18 -1.90 22.26
N ALA A 29 14.90 -2.14 21.98
CA ALA A 29 14.14 -3.19 22.67
C ALA A 29 14.66 -4.58 22.34
N ALA A 30 14.97 -4.87 21.07
CA ALA A 30 15.56 -6.12 20.65
C ALA A 30 16.91 -6.38 21.33
N ALA A 31 17.73 -5.35 21.52
CA ALA A 31 19.03 -5.46 22.20
C ALA A 31 18.93 -5.91 23.67
N VAL A 32 17.79 -5.68 24.33
CA VAL A 32 17.53 -6.16 25.71
C VAL A 32 16.67 -7.44 25.73
N GLY A 33 16.48 -8.07 24.58
CA GLY A 33 15.81 -9.38 24.46
C GLY A 33 14.30 -9.30 24.26
N ALA A 34 13.76 -8.16 23.83
CA ALA A 34 12.35 -8.07 23.47
C ALA A 34 12.02 -9.01 22.30
N GLY A 35 10.89 -9.67 22.40
CA GLY A 35 10.31 -10.40 21.27
C GLY A 35 9.87 -9.43 20.18
N VAL A 36 10.09 -9.84 18.93
CA VAL A 36 9.69 -9.06 17.74
C VAL A 36 8.94 -10.00 16.81
N GLN A 37 7.83 -9.55 16.26
CA GLN A 37 6.98 -10.34 15.37
C GLN A 37 6.45 -9.52 14.18
N ASN A 38 6.08 -10.21 13.12
CA ASN A 38 5.35 -9.69 11.96
C ASN A 38 6.05 -8.51 11.25
N LEU A 39 7.38 -8.43 11.27
CA LEU A 39 8.12 -7.32 10.64
C LEU A 39 7.98 -7.30 9.11
N ASP A 40 7.56 -8.40 8.51
CA ASP A 40 7.22 -8.53 7.10
C ASP A 40 5.86 -7.90 6.74
N GLN A 41 5.02 -7.62 7.72
CA GLN A 41 3.68 -7.07 7.51
C GLN A 41 3.72 -5.55 7.45
N ILE A 42 3.77 -5.03 6.24
CA ILE A 42 3.70 -3.60 5.96
C ILE A 42 2.38 -3.24 5.30
N GLN A 43 1.85 -2.07 5.63
CA GLN A 43 0.70 -1.51 4.96
C GLN A 43 1.15 -0.70 3.76
N VAL A 44 0.55 -0.97 2.60
CA VAL A 44 0.88 -0.30 1.35
C VAL A 44 -0.31 0.51 0.84
N TYR A 45 -0.02 1.66 0.23
CA TYR A 45 -1.00 2.58 -0.34
C TYR A 45 -0.60 2.95 -1.76
N LEU A 46 -1.60 3.11 -2.60
CA LEU A 46 -1.41 3.71 -3.92
C LEU A 46 -1.15 5.21 -3.77
N ARG A 47 -0.16 5.70 -4.49
CA ARG A 47 0.11 7.13 -4.63
C ARG A 47 0.70 7.42 -5.99
N GLU A 48 0.48 8.63 -6.45
CA GLU A 48 1.22 9.21 -7.55
C GLU A 48 2.72 9.27 -7.22
N VAL A 49 3.56 9.02 -8.22
CA VAL A 49 5.02 8.94 -8.02
C VAL A 49 5.59 10.30 -7.65
N GLU A 50 5.20 11.37 -8.33
CA GLU A 50 5.79 12.70 -8.21
C GLU A 50 5.36 13.41 -6.92
N ASN A 51 4.05 13.58 -6.71
CA ASN A 51 3.52 14.40 -5.59
C ASN A 51 3.04 13.57 -4.39
N ARG A 52 2.87 12.25 -4.54
CA ARG A 52 2.44 11.32 -3.49
C ARG A 52 1.07 11.62 -2.88
N THR A 53 0.28 12.51 -3.48
CA THR A 53 -1.00 12.99 -2.95
C THR A 53 -2.21 12.47 -3.70
N SER A 54 -2.06 12.21 -4.99
CA SER A 54 -3.15 11.85 -5.89
C SER A 54 -3.19 10.36 -6.17
N GLN A 55 -4.38 9.87 -6.42
CA GLN A 55 -4.62 8.52 -6.92
C GLN A 55 -5.93 8.49 -7.70
N PHE A 56 -5.98 7.71 -8.78
CA PHE A 56 -7.26 7.36 -9.37
C PHE A 56 -7.90 6.22 -8.58
N PRO A 57 -9.19 6.32 -8.25
CA PRO A 57 -9.88 5.24 -7.56
C PRO A 57 -9.85 3.94 -8.39
N TYR A 58 -9.41 2.85 -7.79
CA TYR A 58 -9.26 1.55 -8.44
C TYR A 58 -10.55 1.03 -9.10
N MET A 59 -11.72 1.47 -8.62
CA MET A 59 -13.02 1.01 -9.14
C MET A 59 -13.26 1.40 -10.59
N PHE A 60 -12.62 2.46 -11.08
CA PHE A 60 -12.84 3.06 -12.39
C PHE A 60 -11.61 3.03 -13.29
N THR A 61 -10.56 2.32 -12.86
CA THR A 61 -9.29 2.26 -13.56
C THR A 61 -8.83 0.80 -13.71
N ILE A 62 -7.92 0.60 -14.65
CA ILE A 62 -7.08 -0.60 -14.69
C ILE A 62 -5.63 -0.19 -14.43
N PHE A 63 -4.84 -1.12 -13.88
CA PHE A 63 -3.42 -0.90 -13.64
C PHE A 63 -2.60 -1.60 -14.71
N VAL A 64 -1.80 -0.80 -15.41
CA VAL A 64 -1.01 -1.25 -16.55
C VAL A 64 0.47 -1.00 -16.27
N GLY A 65 1.29 -2.04 -16.37
CA GLY A 65 2.73 -1.93 -16.26
C GLY A 65 3.34 -1.17 -17.42
N GLN A 66 4.62 -0.82 -17.32
CA GLN A 66 5.37 -0.17 -18.42
C GLN A 66 5.45 -1.08 -19.68
N ASP A 67 5.21 -2.38 -19.52
CA ASP A 67 5.08 -3.35 -20.60
C ASP A 67 3.69 -3.39 -21.26
N GLY A 68 2.79 -2.51 -20.89
CA GLY A 68 1.44 -2.40 -21.46
C GLY A 68 0.42 -3.41 -20.96
N ARG A 69 0.74 -4.24 -19.98
CA ARG A 69 -0.12 -5.33 -19.48
C ARG A 69 -0.69 -5.03 -18.11
N ARG A 70 -1.94 -5.43 -17.86
CA ARG A 70 -2.46 -5.53 -16.50
C ARG A 70 -1.63 -6.53 -15.70
N PHE A 71 -1.64 -6.41 -14.38
CA PHE A 71 -0.82 -7.28 -13.51
C PHE A 71 -1.52 -7.73 -12.22
N MET A 72 -2.72 -7.24 -11.92
CA MET A 72 -3.42 -7.60 -10.69
C MET A 72 -4.93 -7.32 -10.77
N ASP A 73 -5.68 -7.83 -9.79
CA ASP A 73 -7.02 -7.33 -9.44
C ASP A 73 -6.88 -5.99 -8.69
N GLU A 74 -7.27 -4.92 -9.32
CA GLU A 74 -7.17 -3.56 -8.77
C GLU A 74 -7.98 -3.36 -7.49
N LYS A 75 -9.06 -4.13 -7.31
CA LYS A 75 -9.89 -4.09 -6.10
C LYS A 75 -9.12 -4.51 -4.84
N ARG A 76 -8.11 -5.35 -4.98
CA ARG A 76 -7.27 -5.77 -3.84
C ARG A 76 -6.58 -4.58 -3.16
N THR A 77 -6.40 -3.48 -3.87
CA THR A 77 -5.83 -2.24 -3.29
C THR A 77 -6.71 -1.58 -2.24
N ALA A 78 -7.99 -1.97 -2.13
CA ALA A 78 -8.83 -1.61 -0.98
C ALA A 78 -8.39 -2.30 0.32
N GLN A 79 -7.59 -3.36 0.21
CA GLN A 79 -7.02 -4.10 1.34
C GLN A 79 -5.52 -3.81 1.40
N THR A 80 -5.13 -2.89 2.22
CA THR A 80 -3.81 -2.26 2.21
C THR A 80 -2.65 -3.14 2.74
N TRP A 81 -2.89 -4.39 3.12
CA TRP A 81 -1.85 -5.33 3.62
C TRP A 81 -1.94 -6.74 3.04
N ASN A 82 -2.38 -6.85 1.83
CA ASN A 82 -2.46 -8.15 1.20
C ASN A 82 -1.07 -8.60 0.73
N GLN A 83 -0.63 -9.79 1.17
CA GLN A 83 0.64 -10.38 0.72
C GLN A 83 0.65 -10.59 -0.80
N GLU A 84 -0.50 -10.93 -1.38
CA GLU A 84 -0.64 -11.12 -2.83
C GLU A 84 -0.33 -9.85 -3.62
N ILE A 85 -0.66 -8.64 -3.09
CA ILE A 85 -0.25 -7.37 -3.73
C ILE A 85 1.27 -7.26 -3.79
N LYS A 86 1.97 -7.68 -2.75
CA LYS A 86 3.45 -7.65 -2.74
C LYS A 86 4.03 -8.56 -3.82
N ASP A 87 3.49 -9.75 -3.99
CA ASP A 87 3.95 -10.71 -4.97
C ASP A 87 3.70 -10.18 -6.40
N ASP A 88 2.52 -9.62 -6.68
CA ASP A 88 2.20 -8.98 -7.96
C ASP A 88 3.13 -7.79 -8.28
N VAL A 89 3.46 -6.97 -7.28
CA VAL A 89 4.36 -5.81 -7.44
C VAL A 89 5.80 -6.26 -7.69
N VAL A 90 6.26 -7.30 -6.99
CA VAL A 90 7.60 -7.88 -7.21
C VAL A 90 7.71 -8.44 -8.63
N ASP A 91 6.70 -9.17 -9.10
CA ASP A 91 6.66 -9.68 -10.46
C ASP A 91 6.66 -8.55 -11.49
N LEU A 92 5.77 -7.54 -11.30
CA LEU A 92 5.71 -6.37 -12.18
C LEU A 92 7.06 -5.66 -12.29
N TYR A 93 7.66 -5.31 -11.16
CA TYR A 93 8.92 -4.56 -11.17
C TYR A 93 10.08 -5.42 -11.68
N GLY A 94 10.06 -6.72 -11.40
CA GLY A 94 11.05 -7.67 -11.93
C GLY A 94 11.03 -7.76 -13.46
N ARG A 95 9.86 -7.78 -14.09
CA ARG A 95 9.73 -7.89 -15.54
C ARG A 95 9.80 -6.57 -16.29
N THR A 96 9.40 -5.45 -15.66
CA THR A 96 9.42 -4.13 -16.31
C THR A 96 10.71 -3.34 -16.05
N GLY A 97 11.42 -3.65 -14.97
CA GLY A 97 12.63 -2.94 -14.55
C GLY A 97 12.37 -1.54 -13.97
N VAL A 98 11.11 -1.17 -13.72
CA VAL A 98 10.72 0.11 -13.13
C VAL A 98 9.85 -0.11 -11.90
N ASP A 99 9.84 0.84 -10.96
CA ASP A 99 9.14 0.77 -9.69
C ASP A 99 7.80 1.54 -9.69
N TYR A 100 7.17 1.61 -10.85
CA TYR A 100 5.88 2.24 -11.06
C TYR A 100 5.04 1.51 -12.11
N PHE A 101 3.77 1.90 -12.18
CA PHE A 101 2.80 1.50 -13.20
C PHE A 101 1.87 2.65 -13.53
N TRP A 102 0.97 2.46 -14.46
CA TRP A 102 0.02 3.46 -14.90
C TRP A 102 -1.39 3.08 -14.46
N SER A 103 -2.06 3.97 -13.73
CA SER A 103 -3.51 3.90 -13.51
C SER A 103 -4.21 4.52 -14.71
N LEU A 104 -4.89 3.71 -15.51
CA LEU A 104 -5.50 4.09 -16.78
C LEU A 104 -7.01 4.22 -16.64
N ALA A 105 -7.56 5.33 -17.12
CA ALA A 105 -8.99 5.63 -17.20
C ALA A 105 -9.34 6.33 -18.53
N ASP A 106 -10.62 6.41 -18.84
CA ASP A 106 -11.15 7.30 -19.87
C ASP A 106 -11.97 8.45 -19.27
N GLU A 107 -12.38 9.41 -20.11
CA GLU A 107 -13.17 10.56 -19.69
C GLU A 107 -14.44 10.14 -18.96
N ALA A 108 -15.18 9.18 -19.49
CA ALA A 108 -16.45 8.73 -18.90
C ALA A 108 -16.28 8.17 -17.50
N SER A 109 -15.18 7.43 -17.27
CA SER A 109 -14.83 6.90 -15.94
C SER A 109 -14.52 8.02 -14.95
N LEU A 110 -13.79 9.06 -15.38
CA LEU A 110 -13.43 10.18 -14.52
C LEU A 110 -14.61 11.15 -14.28
N GLU A 111 -15.50 11.32 -15.25
CA GLU A 111 -16.75 12.07 -15.07
C GLU A 111 -17.66 11.43 -14.03
N MET A 112 -17.78 10.09 -14.05
CA MET A 112 -18.55 9.36 -13.04
C MET A 112 -18.04 9.62 -11.61
N MET A 113 -16.76 9.89 -11.46
CA MET A 113 -16.12 10.24 -10.19
C MET A 113 -16.13 11.74 -9.90
N GLN A 114 -16.56 12.57 -10.83
CA GLN A 114 -16.52 14.04 -10.75
C GLN A 114 -15.10 14.60 -10.59
N ILE A 115 -14.10 13.94 -11.18
CA ILE A 115 -12.69 14.34 -11.12
C ILE A 115 -12.05 14.59 -12.49
N ALA A 116 -12.82 14.52 -13.57
CA ALA A 116 -12.28 14.68 -14.93
C ALA A 116 -11.57 16.04 -15.12
N ASP A 117 -12.16 17.14 -14.67
CA ASP A 117 -11.54 18.47 -14.77
C ASP A 117 -10.27 18.56 -13.91
N ALA A 118 -10.31 18.04 -12.69
CA ALA A 118 -9.13 18.01 -11.82
C ALA A 118 -8.00 17.13 -12.39
N ALA A 119 -8.35 16.04 -13.09
CA ALA A 119 -7.38 15.20 -13.76
C ALA A 119 -6.72 15.86 -14.96
N LYS A 120 -7.48 16.68 -15.75
CA LYS A 120 -6.93 17.45 -16.88
C LYS A 120 -5.89 18.47 -16.45
N ASP A 121 -6.11 19.10 -15.30
CA ASP A 121 -5.26 20.16 -14.76
C ASP A 121 -4.10 19.62 -13.92
N HIS A 122 -4.06 18.31 -13.67
CA HIS A 122 -3.06 17.71 -12.79
C HIS A 122 -1.75 17.41 -13.53
N GLU A 123 -0.64 17.98 -13.04
CA GLU A 123 0.69 17.89 -13.69
C GLU A 123 1.19 16.44 -13.88
N GLY A 124 0.84 15.53 -12.96
CA GLY A 124 1.24 14.11 -13.02
C GLY A 124 0.37 13.24 -13.91
N VAL A 125 -0.69 13.78 -14.53
CA VAL A 125 -1.60 13.04 -15.40
C VAL A 125 -1.23 13.24 -16.86
N VAL A 126 -1.02 12.14 -17.57
CA VAL A 126 -0.86 12.14 -19.02
C VAL A 126 -2.25 12.04 -19.65
N VAL A 127 -2.60 13.03 -20.48
CA VAL A 127 -3.88 13.06 -21.23
C VAL A 127 -3.60 12.89 -22.72
N ALA A 128 -4.43 12.09 -23.39
CA ALA A 128 -4.31 11.83 -24.82
C ALA A 128 -5.69 11.54 -25.46
N ASP A 129 -5.88 11.96 -26.70
CA ASP A 129 -7.14 11.74 -27.42
C ASP A 129 -7.27 10.29 -27.91
N THR A 130 -6.16 9.58 -28.09
CA THR A 130 -6.11 8.20 -28.56
C THR A 130 -5.19 7.35 -27.72
N LEU A 131 -5.38 6.02 -27.73
CA LEU A 131 -4.48 5.07 -27.07
C LEU A 131 -3.08 5.06 -27.69
N ASP A 132 -2.95 5.31 -29.00
CA ASP A 132 -1.65 5.43 -29.66
C ASP A 132 -0.87 6.66 -29.15
N GLU A 133 -1.54 7.79 -29.00
CA GLU A 133 -0.96 9.00 -28.43
C GLU A 133 -0.60 8.78 -26.94
N LEU A 134 -1.48 8.14 -26.17
CA LEU A 134 -1.20 7.80 -24.77
C LEU A 134 0.03 6.92 -24.66
N ALA A 135 0.12 5.87 -25.46
CA ALA A 135 1.27 4.98 -25.52
C ALA A 135 2.56 5.73 -25.86
N GLN A 136 2.52 6.64 -26.83
CA GLN A 136 3.67 7.49 -27.18
C GLN A 136 4.12 8.37 -26.01
N LYS A 137 3.17 9.00 -25.30
CA LYS A 137 3.46 9.92 -24.17
C LYS A 137 3.97 9.17 -22.94
N THR A 138 3.50 7.94 -22.69
CA THR A 138 3.88 7.13 -21.53
C THR A 138 5.07 6.20 -21.79
N GLY A 139 5.46 6.02 -23.05
CA GLY A 139 6.50 5.08 -23.48
C GLY A 139 6.06 3.61 -23.39
N ILE A 140 4.77 3.33 -23.33
CA ILE A 140 4.20 1.98 -23.39
C ILE A 140 4.14 1.52 -24.85
N ASP A 141 4.30 0.21 -25.09
CA ASP A 141 4.05 -0.35 -26.43
C ASP A 141 2.57 -0.23 -26.82
N ALA A 142 2.30 0.46 -27.94
CA ALA A 142 0.94 0.81 -28.35
C ALA A 142 0.08 -0.41 -28.68
N GLU A 143 0.65 -1.44 -29.29
CA GLU A 143 -0.09 -2.66 -29.67
C GLU A 143 -0.49 -3.44 -28.42
N THR A 144 0.42 -3.58 -27.46
CA THR A 144 0.14 -4.24 -26.19
C THR A 144 -0.88 -3.46 -25.37
N LEU A 145 -0.78 -2.11 -25.31
CA LEU A 145 -1.73 -1.29 -24.59
C LEU A 145 -3.15 -1.45 -25.15
N LYS A 146 -3.30 -1.35 -26.49
CA LYS A 146 -4.59 -1.54 -27.16
C LYS A 146 -5.16 -2.93 -26.88
N ALA A 147 -4.36 -3.97 -27.01
CA ALA A 147 -4.80 -5.35 -26.73
C ALA A 147 -5.25 -5.51 -25.27
N THR A 148 -4.58 -4.85 -24.32
CA THR A 148 -4.95 -4.85 -22.90
C THR A 148 -6.28 -4.16 -22.67
N VAL A 149 -6.50 -2.99 -23.29
CA VAL A 149 -7.76 -2.26 -23.18
C VAL A 149 -8.91 -3.03 -23.84
N ASP A 150 -8.71 -3.59 -25.03
CA ASP A 150 -9.73 -4.40 -25.72
C ASP A 150 -10.12 -5.62 -24.88
N ARG A 151 -9.13 -6.28 -24.27
CA ARG A 151 -9.36 -7.42 -23.39
C ARG A 151 -10.15 -7.01 -22.15
N TRP A 152 -9.77 -5.92 -21.50
CA TRP A 152 -10.53 -5.35 -20.38
C TRP A 152 -11.98 -5.02 -20.76
N ASN A 153 -12.18 -4.38 -21.92
CA ASN A 153 -13.52 -4.03 -22.41
C ASN A 153 -14.38 -5.28 -22.67
N SER A 154 -13.77 -6.39 -23.10
CA SER A 154 -14.47 -7.66 -23.23
C SER A 154 -14.92 -8.24 -21.87
N PHE A 155 -14.14 -8.02 -20.81
CA PHE A 155 -14.50 -8.40 -19.44
C PHE A 155 -15.60 -7.49 -18.88
N ALA A 156 -15.49 -6.19 -19.11
CA ALA A 156 -16.51 -5.23 -18.70
C ALA A 156 -17.89 -5.56 -19.32
N ALA A 157 -17.91 -5.96 -20.58
CA ALA A 157 -19.14 -6.36 -21.28
C ALA A 157 -19.77 -7.64 -20.72
N LYS A 158 -18.96 -8.58 -20.23
CA LYS A 158 -19.41 -9.83 -19.59
C LYS A 158 -19.64 -9.70 -18.09
N MET A 159 -19.11 -8.64 -17.46
CA MET A 159 -19.02 -8.46 -16.00
C MET A 159 -18.22 -9.58 -15.31
N GLU A 160 -17.16 -10.06 -15.97
CA GLU A 160 -16.31 -11.15 -15.50
C GLU A 160 -14.85 -10.90 -15.93
N ASP A 161 -13.93 -10.85 -14.98
CA ASP A 161 -12.49 -10.75 -15.23
C ASP A 161 -11.83 -12.13 -15.23
N GLU A 162 -11.55 -12.65 -16.41
CA GLU A 162 -10.95 -13.97 -16.61
C GLU A 162 -9.45 -14.00 -16.26
N ASP A 163 -8.79 -12.83 -16.14
CA ASP A 163 -7.35 -12.73 -15.88
C ASP A 163 -7.02 -12.76 -14.39
N TYR A 164 -7.70 -11.92 -13.61
CA TYR A 164 -7.38 -11.72 -12.20
C TYR A 164 -8.56 -11.91 -11.27
N GLY A 165 -9.73 -12.28 -11.80
CA GLY A 165 -10.92 -12.55 -11.00
C GLY A 165 -11.47 -11.32 -10.28
N ARG A 166 -11.25 -10.11 -10.81
CA ARG A 166 -11.75 -8.87 -10.21
C ARG A 166 -13.25 -8.95 -10.01
N THR A 167 -13.69 -8.86 -8.77
CA THR A 167 -15.11 -8.73 -8.41
C THR A 167 -15.44 -7.27 -8.27
N ALA A 168 -16.16 -6.69 -9.19
CA ALA A 168 -16.55 -5.29 -9.15
C ALA A 168 -18.07 -5.15 -9.03
N GLN A 169 -18.50 -4.15 -8.26
CA GLN A 169 -19.89 -3.73 -8.27
C GLN A 169 -20.23 -3.02 -9.57
N PHE A 170 -19.22 -2.37 -10.19
CA PHE A 170 -19.36 -1.65 -11.44
C PHE A 170 -18.25 -2.06 -12.40
N TRP A 171 -18.61 -2.16 -13.67
CA TRP A 171 -17.73 -2.51 -14.78
C TRP A 171 -17.71 -1.36 -15.78
N PHE A 172 -16.61 -0.66 -15.85
CA PHE A 172 -16.46 0.49 -16.76
C PHE A 172 -15.54 0.11 -17.90
N PRO A 173 -16.03 0.13 -19.15
CA PRO A 173 -15.15 0.01 -20.30
C PRO A 173 -14.28 1.27 -20.44
N ILE A 174 -13.09 1.10 -20.94
CA ILE A 174 -12.19 2.19 -21.35
C ILE A 174 -12.29 2.27 -22.86
N SER A 175 -13.23 3.07 -23.38
CA SER A 175 -13.65 2.97 -24.79
C SER A 175 -13.55 4.24 -25.58
N THR A 176 -13.56 5.41 -24.95
CA THR A 176 -13.66 6.70 -25.64
C THR A 176 -12.73 7.72 -25.02
N GLY A 177 -11.83 8.27 -25.82
CA GLY A 177 -10.95 9.36 -25.38
C GLY A 177 -11.70 10.66 -25.07
N PRO A 178 -11.04 11.58 -24.37
CA PRO A 178 -9.65 11.49 -23.97
C PRO A 178 -9.40 10.39 -22.93
N TYR A 179 -8.19 9.82 -23.02
CA TYR A 179 -7.66 8.83 -22.08
C TYR A 179 -6.70 9.48 -21.11
N TYR A 180 -6.64 8.94 -19.90
CA TYR A 180 -5.86 9.47 -18.79
C TYR A 180 -4.98 8.38 -18.21
N ALA A 181 -3.70 8.68 -17.99
CA ALA A 181 -2.78 7.79 -17.29
C ALA A 181 -2.09 8.55 -16.16
N LEU A 182 -2.24 8.05 -14.94
CA LEU A 182 -1.54 8.57 -13.77
C LEU A 182 -0.42 7.61 -13.40
N LYS A 183 0.81 8.13 -13.33
CA LYS A 183 1.98 7.36 -12.92
C LYS A 183 1.91 7.05 -11.42
N THR A 184 1.72 5.80 -11.10
CA THR A 184 1.33 5.32 -9.77
C THR A 184 2.34 4.31 -9.24
N THR A 185 2.53 4.28 -7.93
CA THR A 185 3.31 3.25 -7.24
C THR A 185 2.70 2.91 -5.89
N PHE A 186 3.22 1.86 -5.25
CA PHE A 186 2.85 1.51 -3.90
C PHE A 186 3.85 2.08 -2.90
N PHE A 187 3.34 2.79 -1.90
CA PHE A 187 4.12 3.30 -0.77
C PHE A 187 3.80 2.52 0.50
N SER A 188 4.84 2.22 1.26
CA SER A 188 4.69 1.76 2.64
C SER A 188 4.58 2.95 3.59
N SER A 189 3.61 2.90 4.49
CA SER A 189 3.36 3.95 5.48
C SER A 189 3.40 3.43 6.91
N VAL A 190 2.89 2.23 7.15
CA VAL A 190 2.73 1.65 8.48
C VAL A 190 3.30 0.24 8.50
N CYS A 191 4.03 -0.09 9.56
CA CYS A 191 4.41 -1.46 9.87
C CYS A 191 3.45 -2.04 10.92
N HIS A 192 2.91 -3.24 10.67
CA HIS A 192 2.08 -3.98 11.63
C HIS A 192 2.91 -4.87 12.54
N GLY A 193 4.14 -5.12 12.16
CA GLY A 193 5.11 -5.81 13.00
C GLY A 193 5.75 -4.90 14.04
N GLY A 194 6.35 -5.52 15.05
CA GLY A 194 7.04 -4.76 16.08
C GLY A 194 7.28 -5.56 17.35
N ILE A 195 7.52 -4.84 18.42
CA ILE A 195 7.80 -5.37 19.75
C ILE A 195 6.56 -6.08 20.30
N THR A 196 6.74 -7.28 20.86
CA THR A 196 5.68 -8.02 21.54
C THR A 196 5.42 -7.45 22.93
N LYS A 197 4.15 -7.40 23.32
CA LYS A 197 3.71 -6.91 24.63
C LYS A 197 2.51 -7.70 25.14
N ASN A 198 2.28 -7.67 26.44
CA ASN A 198 1.09 -8.22 27.08
C ASN A 198 -0.05 -7.16 27.16
N SER A 199 -1.16 -7.54 27.76
CA SER A 199 -2.33 -6.66 27.96
C SER A 199 -2.08 -5.47 28.90
N SER A 200 -1.04 -5.51 29.72
CA SER A 200 -0.58 -4.42 30.59
C SER A 200 0.44 -3.51 29.91
N ALA A 201 0.67 -3.67 28.61
CA ALA A 201 1.68 -2.96 27.82
C ALA A 201 3.14 -3.26 28.21
N GLN A 202 3.39 -4.26 29.05
CA GLN A 202 4.74 -4.68 29.37
C GLN A 202 5.33 -5.44 28.18
N VAL A 203 6.57 -5.13 27.83
CA VAL A 203 7.31 -5.81 26.76
C VAL A 203 7.59 -7.26 27.16
N THR A 204 7.38 -8.16 26.22
CA THR A 204 7.65 -9.60 26.44
C THR A 204 8.79 -10.09 25.56
N ARG A 205 9.47 -11.13 26.01
CA ARG A 205 10.38 -11.93 25.17
C ARG A 205 9.59 -12.84 24.24
N ILE A 206 10.28 -13.49 23.33
CA ILE A 206 9.65 -14.42 22.38
C ILE A 206 8.97 -15.62 23.07
N ASP A 207 9.43 -16.01 24.26
CA ASP A 207 8.85 -17.05 25.10
C ASP A 207 7.65 -16.58 25.95
N GLY A 208 7.26 -15.29 25.82
CA GLY A 208 6.17 -14.67 26.55
C GLY A 208 6.55 -14.13 27.93
N SER A 209 7.77 -14.35 28.44
CA SER A 209 8.21 -13.79 29.72
C SER A 209 8.33 -12.26 29.62
N VAL A 210 7.99 -11.57 30.71
CA VAL A 210 8.02 -10.10 30.79
C VAL A 210 9.46 -9.61 30.95
N ILE A 211 9.77 -8.48 30.35
CA ILE A 211 10.98 -7.69 30.63
C ILE A 211 10.60 -6.63 31.65
N ASP A 212 11.05 -6.80 32.90
CA ASP A 212 10.71 -5.90 33.98
C ASP A 212 11.11 -4.44 33.70
N GLY A 213 10.19 -3.54 33.97
CA GLY A 213 10.40 -2.10 33.80
C GLY A 213 10.33 -1.59 32.36
N LEU A 214 10.14 -2.48 31.36
CA LEU A 214 10.04 -2.08 29.95
C LEU A 214 8.59 -2.15 29.47
N TYR A 215 8.13 -1.05 28.88
CA TYR A 215 6.78 -0.91 28.32
C TYR A 215 6.86 -0.41 26.89
N ALA A 216 5.89 -0.81 26.08
CA ALA A 216 5.78 -0.34 24.70
C ALA A 216 4.32 -0.10 24.28
N ALA A 217 4.11 0.97 23.51
CA ALA A 217 2.82 1.35 22.98
C ALA A 217 2.96 1.98 21.59
N GLY A 218 1.89 1.95 20.80
CA GLY A 218 1.85 2.53 19.47
C GLY A 218 2.48 1.67 18.38
N GLU A 219 2.89 2.31 17.30
CA GLU A 219 3.33 1.63 16.07
C GLU A 219 4.61 0.80 16.23
N VAL A 220 5.45 1.10 17.22
CA VAL A 220 6.62 0.28 17.54
C VAL A 220 6.26 -1.13 18.02
N THR A 221 5.00 -1.36 18.39
CA THR A 221 4.51 -2.66 18.86
C THR A 221 3.78 -3.42 17.77
N THR A 222 3.86 -4.75 17.82
CA THR A 222 3.06 -5.58 16.90
C THR A 222 1.57 -5.35 17.11
N VAL A 223 0.85 -5.21 16.00
CA VAL A 223 -0.59 -5.01 15.96
C VAL A 223 -1.20 -6.11 15.09
N THR A 224 -2.11 -6.86 15.65
CA THR A 224 -2.88 -7.82 14.87
C THR A 224 -4.09 -7.15 14.24
N ASN A 225 -4.09 -7.03 12.93
CA ASN A 225 -5.27 -6.83 12.10
C ASN A 225 -6.05 -5.51 12.32
N SER A 226 -5.44 -4.35 12.00
CA SER A 226 -6.17 -3.11 12.24
C SER A 226 -5.90 -1.99 11.24
N ASN A 227 -6.69 -1.92 10.19
CA ASN A 227 -6.84 -0.71 9.39
C ASN A 227 -7.27 0.45 10.29
N GLY A 228 -6.43 1.49 10.40
CA GLY A 228 -6.79 2.76 11.05
C GLY A 228 -6.71 2.80 12.58
N TYR A 229 -6.23 1.76 13.26
CA TYR A 229 -6.19 1.72 14.73
C TYR A 229 -4.84 2.08 15.36
N THR A 230 -3.84 2.51 14.60
CA THR A 230 -2.51 2.84 15.11
C THR A 230 -2.55 3.91 16.21
N ILE A 231 -3.29 5.01 15.99
CA ILE A 231 -3.45 6.08 16.98
C ILE A 231 -4.22 5.58 18.21
N SER A 232 -5.30 4.83 18.02
CA SER A 232 -6.08 4.26 19.13
C SER A 232 -5.24 3.29 19.97
N ASN A 233 -4.40 2.47 19.32
CA ASN A 233 -3.44 1.60 19.99
C ASN A 233 -2.43 2.43 20.83
N ALA A 234 -1.85 3.46 20.25
CA ALA A 234 -0.88 4.31 20.94
C ALA A 234 -1.48 4.95 22.19
N ILE A 235 -2.68 5.54 22.08
CA ILE A 235 -3.37 6.19 23.22
C ILE A 235 -3.77 5.17 24.27
N THR A 236 -4.40 4.06 23.87
CA THR A 236 -4.91 3.03 24.79
C THR A 236 -3.78 2.37 25.57
N PHE A 237 -2.78 1.85 24.88
CA PHE A 237 -1.68 1.15 25.54
C PHE A 237 -0.70 2.10 26.25
N GLY A 238 -0.55 3.34 25.79
CA GLY A 238 0.17 4.37 26.55
C GLY A 238 -0.48 4.65 27.90
N ARG A 239 -1.83 4.76 27.94
CA ARG A 239 -2.58 4.91 29.19
C ARG A 239 -2.46 3.67 30.08
N ILE A 240 -2.59 2.47 29.53
CA ILE A 240 -2.48 1.21 30.27
C ILE A 240 -1.08 1.10 30.89
N ALA A 241 -0.03 1.37 30.13
CA ALA A 241 1.35 1.37 30.64
C ALA A 241 1.51 2.32 31.83
N ALA A 242 1.04 3.55 31.70
CA ALA A 242 1.13 4.55 32.78
C ALA A 242 0.37 4.12 34.05
N GLN A 243 -0.82 3.53 33.91
CA GLN A 243 -1.60 3.02 35.04
C GLN A 243 -0.92 1.85 35.72
N HIS A 244 -0.35 0.92 34.95
CA HIS A 244 0.37 -0.24 35.51
C HIS A 244 1.62 0.19 36.27
N VAL A 245 2.41 1.10 35.72
CA VAL A 245 3.59 1.68 36.40
C VAL A 245 3.19 2.37 37.71
N ALA A 246 2.13 3.18 37.68
CA ALA A 246 1.67 3.89 38.89
C ALA A 246 1.24 2.93 40.01
N SER A 247 0.56 1.84 39.65
CA SER A 247 0.14 0.82 40.62
C SER A 247 1.32 0.06 41.22
N SER A 248 2.31 -0.33 40.38
CA SER A 248 3.49 -1.05 40.87
C SER A 248 4.39 -0.21 41.80
N ILE A 249 4.45 1.11 41.62
CA ILE A 249 5.16 2.03 42.53
C ILE A 249 4.47 2.12 43.89
N GLN A 250 3.13 2.01 43.94
CA GLN A 250 2.37 2.07 45.19
C GLN A 250 2.53 0.81 46.04
N GLU A 251 2.72 -0.36 45.42
CA GLU A 251 2.94 -1.62 46.11
C GLU A 251 4.32 -1.74 46.78
N VAL A 252 5.29 -0.92 46.38
CA VAL A 252 6.65 -0.90 46.91
C VAL A 252 6.80 0.02 48.15
N LYS A 253 5.78 0.79 48.49
CA LYS A 253 5.73 1.65 49.70
C LYS A 253 4.96 0.97 50.82
#